data_ebffc3dd4b165fe6a150d8fa51bbe027
#
_entry.id   ebffc3dd4b165fe6a150d8fa51bbe027
#
_cell.length_a   1.000
_cell.length_b   1.000
_cell.length_c   1.000
_cell.angle_alpha   90.00
_cell.angle_beta   90.00
_cell.angle_gamma   90.00
#
_symmetry.space_group_name_H-M   'P 1'
#
loop_
_entity.id
_entity.type
_entity.pdbx_description
1 polymer ?
#
loop_
_entity_poly.entity_id
_entity_poly.type
_entity_poly.pdbx_seq_one_letter_code
_entity_poly.pdbx_strand_id
1 'polypeptide(L)' 'LGIERAFRARHALSAWDRLVGDALAKVAQPLRLEGGTLWVAVKSSAWAQELQFQKATLLQRLNQEAD' A
#
# COMPACT_ATOMS: atom_id res chain seq x y z
N LEU A 1 3.45 -8.70 1.51
CA LEU A 1 2.90 -8.33 0.21
C LEU A 1 3.67 -7.17 -0.37
N GLY A 2 4.15 -7.32 -1.60
CA GLY A 2 4.85 -6.28 -2.32
C GLY A 2 3.96 -5.66 -3.39
N ILE A 3 3.85 -4.33 -3.37
CA ILE A 3 3.15 -3.59 -4.41
C ILE A 3 4.20 -2.97 -5.32
N GLU A 4 4.35 -3.53 -6.51
CA GLU A 4 5.36 -3.13 -7.47
C GLU A 4 4.97 -1.83 -8.20
N ARG A 5 5.97 -1.17 -8.79
CA ARG A 5 5.80 0.08 -9.54
C ARG A 5 5.31 1.24 -8.70
N ALA A 6 5.57 1.18 -7.40
CA ALA A 6 5.17 2.23 -6.46
C ALA A 6 6.28 3.29 -6.34
N PHE A 7 6.74 3.81 -7.46
CA PHE A 7 7.92 4.66 -7.51
C PHE A 7 7.75 5.97 -6.74
N ARG A 8 6.52 6.44 -6.59
CA ARG A 8 6.24 7.71 -5.91
C ARG A 8 5.57 7.53 -4.57
N ALA A 9 5.66 6.32 -4.01
CA ALA A 9 4.92 5.99 -2.81
C ALA A 9 5.65 6.32 -1.50
N ARG A 10 6.63 7.23 -1.55
CA ARG A 10 7.41 7.60 -0.36
C ARG A 10 6.53 8.09 0.78
N HIS A 11 5.48 8.84 0.44
CA HIS A 11 4.58 9.39 1.44
C HIS A 11 3.63 8.36 2.01
N ALA A 12 3.55 7.18 1.41
CA ALA A 12 2.68 6.12 1.90
C ALA A 12 3.07 5.67 3.30
N LEU A 13 4.36 5.75 3.64
CA LEU A 13 4.83 5.34 4.95
C LEU A 13 4.31 6.25 6.07
N SER A 14 4.07 7.52 5.76
CA SER A 14 3.59 8.48 6.75
C SER A 14 2.11 8.84 6.58
N ALA A 15 1.53 8.59 5.41
CA ALA A 15 0.15 8.96 5.11
C ALA A 15 -0.71 7.75 4.75
N TRP A 16 -0.32 6.56 5.19
CA TRP A 16 -0.98 5.30 4.82
C TRP A 16 -2.48 5.31 5.14
N ASP A 17 -2.84 5.74 6.36
CA ASP A 17 -4.24 5.73 6.80
C ASP A 17 -5.12 6.56 5.86
N ARG A 18 -4.61 7.70 5.44
CA ARG A 18 -5.34 8.58 4.54
C ARG A 18 -5.47 7.99 3.14
N LEU A 19 -4.42 7.30 2.69
CA LEU A 19 -4.39 6.78 1.32
C LEU A 19 -5.28 5.55 1.14
N VAL A 20 -5.35 4.69 2.15
CA VAL A 20 -6.06 3.42 2.03
C VAL A 20 -7.39 3.38 2.77
N GLY A 21 -7.61 4.32 3.69
CA GLY A 21 -8.82 4.35 4.50
C GLY A 21 -8.65 3.60 5.81
N ASP A 22 -9.50 3.95 6.78
CA ASP A 22 -9.37 3.44 8.15
C ASP A 22 -9.50 1.92 8.25
N ALA A 23 -10.43 1.35 7.51
CA ALA A 23 -10.69 -0.09 7.59
C ALA A 23 -9.47 -0.89 7.15
N LEU A 24 -8.89 -0.53 6.02
CA LEU A 24 -7.74 -1.25 5.49
C LEU A 24 -6.47 -0.96 6.30
N ALA A 25 -6.35 0.25 6.82
CA ALA A 25 -5.20 0.65 7.62
C ALA A 25 -5.05 -0.19 8.88
N LYS A 26 -6.15 -0.72 9.40
CA LYS A 26 -6.13 -1.55 10.61
C LYS A 26 -5.56 -2.94 10.37
N VAL A 27 -5.63 -3.43 9.15
CA VAL A 27 -5.22 -4.80 8.82
C VAL A 27 -4.02 -4.87 7.91
N ALA A 28 -3.56 -3.74 7.40
CA ALA A 28 -2.40 -3.67 6.51
C ALA A 28 -1.58 -2.44 6.84
N GLN A 29 -0.26 -2.60 6.94
CA GLN A 29 0.63 -1.50 7.29
C GLN A 29 1.85 -1.49 6.38
N PRO A 30 2.32 -0.30 5.97
CA PRO A 30 3.49 -0.22 5.11
C PRO A 30 4.74 -0.49 5.92
N LEU A 31 5.64 -1.28 5.36
CA LEU A 31 6.91 -1.60 6.00
C LEU A 31 8.04 -0.75 5.45
N ARG A 32 8.18 -0.75 4.13
CA ARG A 32 9.25 -0.02 3.47
C ARG A 32 8.98 0.12 1.98
N LEU A 33 9.62 1.09 1.38
CA LEU A 33 9.64 1.26 -0.07
C LEU A 33 11.07 0.99 -0.54
N GLU A 34 11.23 0.01 -1.42
CA GLU A 34 12.55 -0.42 -1.84
C GLU A 34 12.52 -0.79 -3.32
N GLY A 35 13.35 -0.11 -4.11
CA GLY A 35 13.44 -0.38 -5.53
C GLY A 35 12.13 -0.25 -6.30
N GLY A 36 11.28 0.69 -5.88
CA GLY A 36 9.98 0.89 -6.51
C GLY A 36 8.91 -0.08 -6.05
N THR A 37 9.20 -0.93 -5.07
CA THR A 37 8.24 -1.86 -4.49
C THR A 37 7.90 -1.45 -3.07
N LEU A 38 6.61 -1.25 -2.81
CA LEU A 38 6.13 -0.96 -1.46
C LEU A 38 5.79 -2.27 -0.76
N TRP A 39 6.49 -2.56 0.32
CA TRP A 39 6.25 -3.77 1.09
C TRP A 39 5.26 -3.48 2.20
N VAL A 40 4.25 -4.34 2.30
CA VAL A 40 3.12 -4.15 3.22
C VAL A 40 2.94 -5.41 4.05
N ALA A 41 2.81 -5.24 5.37
CA ALA A 41 2.47 -6.32 6.27
C ALA A 41 0.96 -6.38 6.40
N VAL A 42 0.40 -7.59 6.32
CA VAL A 42 -1.05 -7.79 6.46
C VAL A 42 -1.31 -8.80 7.57
N LYS A 43 -2.50 -8.70 8.20
CA LYS A 43 -2.83 -9.54 9.34
C LYS A 43 -3.11 -10.99 8.97
N SER A 44 -3.56 -11.25 7.75
CA SER A 44 -3.90 -12.59 7.34
C SER A 44 -3.75 -12.75 5.84
N SER A 45 -3.71 -14.01 5.38
CA SER A 45 -3.63 -14.30 3.96
C SER A 45 -4.89 -13.86 3.23
N ALA A 46 -6.04 -13.86 3.92
CA ALA A 46 -7.28 -13.35 3.33
C ALA A 46 -7.16 -11.87 3.00
N TRP A 47 -6.54 -11.08 3.89
CA TRP A 47 -6.31 -9.66 3.63
C TRP A 47 -5.27 -9.43 2.56
N ALA A 48 -4.25 -10.29 2.49
CA ALA A 48 -3.27 -10.22 1.42
C ALA A 48 -3.95 -10.42 0.07
N GLN A 49 -4.88 -11.34 -0.01
CA GLN A 49 -5.63 -11.62 -1.22
C GLN A 49 -6.52 -10.44 -1.62
N GLU A 50 -7.18 -9.84 -0.63
CA GLU A 50 -8.01 -8.66 -0.86
C GLU A 50 -7.19 -7.50 -1.41
N LEU A 51 -5.99 -7.29 -0.86
CA LEU A 51 -5.09 -6.27 -1.36
C LEU A 51 -4.63 -6.54 -2.79
N GLN A 52 -4.45 -7.81 -3.15
CA GLN A 52 -4.11 -8.16 -4.52
C GLN A 52 -5.20 -7.73 -5.50
N PHE A 53 -6.46 -7.91 -5.14
CA PHE A 53 -7.57 -7.47 -5.97
C PHE A 53 -7.60 -5.96 -6.13
N GLN A 54 -7.20 -5.22 -5.10
CA GLN A 54 -7.22 -3.77 -5.11
C GLN A 54 -5.89 -3.15 -5.53
N LYS A 55 -4.93 -3.97 -5.90
CA LYS A 55 -3.56 -3.55 -6.14
C LYS A 55 -3.45 -2.40 -7.15
N ALA A 56 -4.14 -2.52 -8.28
CA ALA A 56 -4.07 -1.52 -9.33
C ALA A 56 -4.61 -0.17 -8.86
N THR A 57 -5.75 -0.19 -8.15
CA THR A 57 -6.35 1.02 -7.61
C THR A 57 -5.47 1.67 -6.56
N LEU A 58 -4.90 0.85 -5.68
CA LEU A 58 -4.00 1.34 -4.64
C LEU A 58 -2.74 1.95 -5.25
N LEU A 59 -2.18 1.29 -6.24
CA LEU A 59 -0.98 1.79 -6.91
C LEU A 59 -1.24 3.14 -7.56
N GLN A 60 -2.39 3.30 -8.18
CA GLN A 60 -2.76 4.57 -8.80
C GLN A 60 -2.85 5.67 -7.75
N ARG A 61 -3.51 5.40 -6.62
CA ARG A 61 -3.62 6.37 -5.54
C ARG A 61 -2.27 6.73 -4.94
N LEU A 62 -1.43 5.72 -4.70
CA LEU A 62 -0.12 5.94 -4.11
C LEU A 62 0.74 6.84 -4.98
N ASN A 63 0.72 6.61 -6.29
CA ASN A 63 1.53 7.41 -7.20
C ASN A 63 0.98 8.82 -7.40
N GLN A 64 -0.33 9.00 -7.34
CA GLN A 64 -0.95 10.32 -7.44
C GLN A 64 -0.67 11.16 -6.21
N GLU A 65 -0.82 10.57 -5.03
CA GLU A 65 -0.66 11.29 -3.77
C GLU A 65 0.79 11.66 -3.49
N ALA A 66 1.73 10.92 -4.07
CA ALA A 66 3.14 11.14 -3.83
C ALA A 66 3.67 12.41 -4.52
N ASP A 67 2.88 12.98 -5.39
CA ASP A 67 3.24 14.23 -6.03
C ASP A 67 2.87 15.40 -5.12
#